data_22b62159b75f7e6d3f2f8ab5327b6e7d
#
_entry.id   22b62159b75f7e6d3f2f8ab5327b6e7d
#
_cell.length_a   1.000
_cell.length_b   1.000
_cell.length_c   1.000
_cell.angle_alpha   90.00
_cell.angle_beta   90.00
_cell.angle_gamma   90.00
#
_symmetry.space_group_name_H-M   'P 1'
#
loop_
_entity.id
_entity.type
_entity.pdbx_description
1 polymer ?
#
loop_
_entity_poly.entity_id
_entity_poly.type
_entity_poly.pdbx_seq_one_letter_code
_entity_poly.pdbx_strand_id
1 'polypeptide(L)'
;MRYITVFVIQAVFVVTGWGVPAAVSAQSETYELVPNWPNFSSGTFFGTQEGWPDQAARDRAAAARRALQARGQAPERNQARGQPQEQLYGQGVSGIAIDDQDRIYVFNRGPQTVLVFDKSGELIRGGGEMDAQGQPIAGGWLHSGEVDWEGNVWVVERDNHRILKLNPMLDRVLMQLGTTGVSGNDAGHFSRPSGISVLRSGRLIVTDGYGNNRVVMYASDGSFIKQVGMGNGGPDDRGTGPGEFHLPHQSAVDASDNIFVVDRENKRIQVFDENLTYVREFSNDGWNPWDIAISRLGDDGFGYIADHAGERVHKISLEDGTILATWGTPGRGPGEFDWVHGMAVDSEGAVYAADTYGQRVQKFVPSSASRSPGGR
;
A
#
# COMPACT_ATOMS: atom_id res chain seq x y z
N MET A 1 22.45 -38.16 -80.56
CA MET A 1 22.78 -36.88 -79.86
C MET A 1 21.48 -36.17 -79.49
N ARG A 2 21.11 -36.22 -78.24
CA ARG A 2 19.87 -35.51 -77.72
C ARG A 2 20.35 -34.31 -76.92
N TYR A 3 19.99 -33.16 -77.35
CA TYR A 3 20.25 -31.91 -76.61
C TYR A 3 19.18 -31.71 -75.53
N ILE A 4 19.64 -31.53 -74.29
CA ILE A 4 18.80 -31.14 -73.14
C ILE A 4 18.89 -29.64 -72.99
N THR A 5 17.77 -28.97 -73.20
CA THR A 5 17.65 -27.49 -73.00
C THR A 5 17.29 -27.29 -71.53
N VAL A 6 18.15 -26.59 -70.77
CA VAL A 6 17.92 -26.20 -69.35
C VAL A 6 17.29 -24.83 -69.39
N PHE A 7 16.05 -24.72 -68.88
CA PHE A 7 15.41 -23.44 -68.60
C PHE A 7 15.85 -22.94 -67.21
N VAL A 8 16.52 -21.79 -67.14
CA VAL A 8 16.82 -21.08 -65.91
C VAL A 8 15.65 -20.14 -65.65
N ILE A 9 14.88 -20.42 -64.61
CA ILE A 9 13.82 -19.52 -64.11
C ILE A 9 14.49 -18.54 -63.12
N GLN A 10 14.65 -17.28 -63.49
CA GLN A 10 15.01 -16.20 -62.56
C GLN A 10 13.78 -15.84 -61.75
N ALA A 11 13.80 -16.15 -60.45
CA ALA A 11 12.81 -15.64 -59.50
C ALA A 11 13.14 -14.18 -59.14
N VAL A 12 12.28 -13.27 -59.55
CA VAL A 12 12.33 -11.87 -59.09
C VAL A 12 11.67 -11.79 -57.70
N PHE A 13 12.49 -11.63 -56.68
CA PHE A 13 11.99 -11.29 -55.33
C PHE A 13 11.60 -9.83 -55.31
N VAL A 14 10.30 -9.56 -55.30
CA VAL A 14 9.78 -8.23 -54.92
C VAL A 14 9.83 -8.14 -53.39
N VAL A 15 10.82 -7.41 -52.87
CA VAL A 15 10.87 -7.06 -51.44
C VAL A 15 9.84 -5.97 -51.23
N THR A 16 8.64 -6.34 -50.78
CA THR A 16 7.68 -5.41 -50.22
C THR A 16 8.22 -4.95 -48.86
N GLY A 17 8.66 -3.69 -48.79
CA GLY A 17 9.14 -3.09 -47.56
C GLY A 17 8.02 -3.14 -46.49
N TRP A 18 8.22 -3.95 -45.46
CA TRP A 18 7.45 -3.88 -44.21
C TRP A 18 7.86 -2.58 -43.55
N GLY A 19 6.99 -1.57 -43.61
CA GLY A 19 7.12 -0.39 -42.78
C GLY A 19 7.12 -0.84 -41.32
N VAL A 20 8.22 -0.61 -40.63
CA VAL A 20 8.27 -0.68 -39.17
C VAL A 20 7.18 0.25 -38.67
N PRO A 21 6.16 -0.22 -37.93
CA PRO A 21 5.20 0.69 -37.33
C PRO A 21 5.97 1.69 -36.50
N ALA A 22 5.76 2.97 -36.78
CA ALA A 22 6.32 4.02 -35.95
C ALA A 22 5.95 3.70 -34.49
N ALA A 23 6.93 3.56 -33.62
CA ALA A 23 6.71 3.42 -32.20
C ALA A 23 5.85 4.63 -31.78
N VAL A 24 4.58 4.39 -31.50
CA VAL A 24 3.73 5.37 -30.84
C VAL A 24 4.42 5.59 -29.51
N SER A 25 5.07 6.74 -29.34
CA SER A 25 5.58 7.13 -28.04
C SER A 25 4.35 7.18 -27.12
N ALA A 26 4.21 6.19 -26.24
CA ALA A 26 3.22 6.26 -25.20
C ALA A 26 3.52 7.55 -24.41
N GLN A 27 2.65 8.53 -24.51
CA GLN A 27 2.71 9.69 -23.62
C GLN A 27 2.65 9.13 -22.21
N SER A 28 3.67 9.38 -21.40
CA SER A 28 3.68 8.98 -20.02
C SER A 28 2.46 9.60 -19.34
N GLU A 29 1.62 8.76 -18.74
CA GLU A 29 0.47 9.23 -17.96
C GLU A 29 0.97 10.15 -16.86
N THR A 30 0.31 11.28 -16.67
CA THR A 30 0.66 12.26 -15.62
C THR A 30 -0.47 12.36 -14.63
N TYR A 31 -0.13 12.67 -13.37
CA TYR A 31 -1.08 12.83 -12.27
C TYR A 31 -1.03 14.26 -11.75
N GLU A 32 -2.21 14.81 -11.49
CA GLU A 32 -2.38 16.17 -10.96
C GLU A 32 -2.90 16.14 -9.54
N LEU A 33 -2.29 16.92 -8.65
CA LEU A 33 -2.74 17.08 -7.27
C LEU A 33 -4.10 17.78 -7.23
N VAL A 34 -5.05 17.21 -6.48
CA VAL A 34 -6.30 17.88 -6.13
C VAL A 34 -6.04 18.78 -4.91
N PRO A 35 -6.10 20.11 -5.06
CA PRO A 35 -5.79 21.01 -3.96
C PRO A 35 -6.85 20.92 -2.86
N ASN A 36 -6.42 21.10 -1.60
CA ASN A 36 -7.27 21.14 -0.41
C ASN A 36 -8.14 19.89 -0.17
N TRP A 37 -7.73 18.73 -0.63
CA TRP A 37 -8.35 17.46 -0.27
C TRP A 37 -7.62 16.86 0.95
N PRO A 38 -8.31 16.36 2.01
CA PRO A 38 -9.74 16.50 2.25
C PRO A 38 -10.12 17.89 2.77
N ASN A 39 -11.42 18.22 2.70
CA ASN A 39 -11.98 19.47 3.24
C ASN A 39 -12.20 19.30 4.74
N PHE A 40 -11.31 19.85 5.55
CA PHE A 40 -11.51 19.87 6.98
C PHE A 40 -12.38 21.05 7.42
N SER A 41 -13.47 20.76 8.13
CA SER A 41 -14.09 21.74 9.00
C SER A 41 -13.14 22.06 10.18
N SER A 42 -13.22 23.27 10.71
CA SER A 42 -12.38 23.67 11.85
C SER A 42 -12.47 22.66 13.00
N GLY A 43 -11.33 22.09 13.41
CA GLY A 43 -11.21 21.15 14.52
C GLY A 43 -10.99 19.68 14.17
N THR A 44 -11.06 19.30 12.88
CA THR A 44 -10.68 17.96 12.41
C THR A 44 -9.25 18.01 11.87
N PHE A 45 -8.41 17.07 12.25
CA PHE A 45 -7.01 17.02 11.79
C PHE A 45 -6.46 15.58 11.90
N PHE A 46 -5.41 15.30 11.15
CA PHE A 46 -4.68 14.06 11.27
C PHE A 46 -3.61 14.14 12.36
N GLY A 47 -3.54 13.13 13.22
CA GLY A 47 -2.60 13.09 14.33
C GLY A 47 -3.17 13.68 15.63
N THR A 48 -2.29 13.99 16.60
CA THR A 48 -2.63 14.59 17.89
C THR A 48 -2.18 16.03 17.95
N GLN A 49 -2.98 16.93 18.54
CA GLN A 49 -2.59 18.34 18.74
C GLN A 49 -1.57 18.54 19.85
N GLU A 50 -1.62 17.70 20.89
CA GLU A 50 -0.73 17.84 22.03
C GLU A 50 0.67 17.28 21.76
N GLY A 51 1.69 18.11 22.01
CA GLY A 51 3.10 17.70 21.87
C GLY A 51 3.68 17.79 20.46
N TRP A 52 3.02 18.48 19.55
CA TRP A 52 3.59 18.70 18.22
C TRP A 52 4.82 19.62 18.31
N PRO A 53 5.98 19.18 17.77
CA PRO A 53 7.09 20.09 17.61
C PRO A 53 6.67 21.26 16.71
N ASP A 54 7.21 22.42 16.96
CA ASP A 54 7.00 23.57 16.08
C ASP A 54 7.45 23.24 14.63
N GLN A 55 6.97 23.99 13.66
CA GLN A 55 7.28 23.76 12.25
C GLN A 55 8.79 23.67 12.00
N ALA A 56 9.58 24.53 12.66
CA ALA A 56 11.03 24.54 12.50
C ALA A 56 11.69 23.26 13.05
N ALA A 57 11.17 22.67 14.13
CA ALA A 57 11.66 21.39 14.64
C ALA A 57 11.33 20.23 13.69
N ARG A 58 10.13 20.23 13.09
CA ARG A 58 9.73 19.27 12.07
C ARG A 58 10.62 19.35 10.83
N ASP A 59 10.89 20.56 10.35
CA ASP A 59 11.74 20.81 9.19
C ASP A 59 13.19 20.39 9.43
N ARG A 60 13.74 20.62 10.65
CA ARG A 60 15.07 20.12 11.04
C ARG A 60 15.15 18.60 11.03
N ALA A 61 14.13 17.92 11.56
CA ALA A 61 14.07 16.47 11.59
C ALA A 61 13.97 15.87 10.18
N ALA A 62 13.14 16.47 9.32
CA ALA A 62 13.03 16.07 7.92
C ALA A 62 14.34 16.27 7.15
N ALA A 63 15.03 17.41 7.37
CA ALA A 63 16.33 17.68 6.75
C ALA A 63 17.43 16.70 7.22
N ALA A 64 17.44 16.36 8.51
CA ALA A 64 18.39 15.40 9.07
C ALA A 64 18.18 14.00 8.47
N ARG A 65 16.91 13.56 8.31
CA ARG A 65 16.59 12.27 7.70
C ARG A 65 17.00 12.21 6.23
N ARG A 66 16.69 13.26 5.44
CA ARG A 66 17.13 13.37 4.05
C ARG A 66 18.67 13.28 3.92
N ALA A 67 19.40 13.92 4.85
CA ALA A 67 20.85 13.84 4.87
C ALA A 67 21.38 12.42 5.17
N LEU A 68 20.70 11.65 6.01
CA LEU A 68 21.04 10.25 6.28
C LEU A 68 20.72 9.34 5.09
N GLN A 69 19.57 9.53 4.45
CA GLN A 69 19.18 8.82 3.23
C GLN A 69 20.17 9.08 2.08
N ALA A 70 20.60 10.33 1.88
CA ALA A 70 21.58 10.71 0.86
C ALA A 70 22.96 10.09 1.08
N ARG A 71 23.28 9.67 2.32
CA ARG A 71 24.53 8.98 2.68
C ARG A 71 24.42 7.45 2.62
N GLY A 72 23.28 6.90 2.17
CA GLY A 72 23.02 5.46 2.23
C GLY A 72 22.89 4.91 3.65
N GLN A 73 22.81 5.78 4.64
CA GLN A 73 22.67 5.46 6.06
C GLN A 73 21.20 5.63 6.44
N ALA A 74 20.32 4.74 5.96
CA ALA A 74 18.99 4.66 6.55
C ALA A 74 19.15 4.34 8.05
N PRO A 75 18.51 5.07 8.97
CA PRO A 75 18.60 4.74 10.38
C PRO A 75 18.07 3.32 10.58
N GLU A 76 18.93 2.42 11.03
CA GLU A 76 18.50 1.10 11.47
C GLU A 76 17.50 1.30 12.62
N ARG A 77 16.23 1.01 12.35
CA ARG A 77 15.12 1.19 13.31
C ARG A 77 15.30 0.48 14.64
N ASN A 78 16.25 -0.45 14.73
CA ASN A 78 16.49 -1.25 15.94
C ASN A 78 17.39 -0.58 17.00
N GLN A 79 18.07 0.54 16.71
CA GLN A 79 18.94 1.20 17.68
C GLN A 79 18.27 2.34 18.47
N ALA A 80 17.05 2.75 18.10
CA ALA A 80 16.32 3.84 18.77
C ALA A 80 15.42 3.38 19.94
N ARG A 81 15.60 2.16 20.47
CA ARG A 81 14.91 1.73 21.69
C ARG A 81 15.39 2.58 22.87
N GLY A 82 14.68 3.66 23.17
CA GLY A 82 14.93 4.50 24.35
C GLY A 82 15.07 5.99 24.10
N GLN A 83 14.84 6.50 22.90
CA GLN A 83 14.88 7.93 22.62
C GLN A 83 13.44 8.52 22.55
N PRO A 84 13.22 9.71 23.16
CA PRO A 84 11.91 10.40 23.08
C PRO A 84 11.46 10.75 21.65
N GLN A 85 12.33 10.58 20.65
CA GLN A 85 12.06 10.85 19.24
C GLN A 85 11.02 9.91 18.60
N GLU A 86 10.90 8.65 19.06
CA GLU A 86 9.86 7.74 18.52
C GLU A 86 8.43 8.22 18.82
N GLN A 87 8.21 8.94 19.91
CA GLN A 87 6.91 9.53 20.23
C GLN A 87 6.52 10.71 19.30
N LEU A 88 7.50 11.39 18.71
CA LEU A 88 7.27 12.54 17.85
C LEU A 88 7.00 12.17 16.38
N TYR A 89 7.47 11.01 15.91
CA TYR A 89 7.46 10.62 14.50
C TYR A 89 6.33 9.66 14.11
N GLY A 90 5.53 9.24 15.05
CA GLY A 90 4.50 8.24 14.80
C GLY A 90 3.08 8.74 14.70
N GLN A 91 2.87 10.02 14.84
CA GLN A 91 1.54 10.63 14.89
C GLN A 91 1.16 11.14 13.51
N GLY A 92 0.09 10.58 12.93
CA GLY A 92 -0.39 10.98 11.62
C GLY A 92 -1.14 9.85 10.93
N VAL A 93 -1.38 10.04 9.65
CA VAL A 93 -2.05 9.05 8.82
C VAL A 93 -1.12 7.86 8.58
N SER A 94 -1.63 6.65 8.77
CA SER A 94 -0.84 5.44 8.61
C SER A 94 -1.28 4.57 7.44
N GLY A 95 -2.52 4.66 7.00
CA GLY A 95 -3.06 3.87 5.91
C GLY A 95 -4.32 4.49 5.33
N ILE A 96 -4.72 4.01 4.17
CA ILE A 96 -5.95 4.39 3.48
C ILE A 96 -6.58 3.14 2.90
N ALA A 97 -7.90 3.02 2.97
CA ALA A 97 -8.68 2.04 2.23
C ALA A 97 -9.85 2.72 1.52
N ILE A 98 -10.38 2.07 0.49
CA ILE A 98 -11.53 2.58 -0.27
C ILE A 98 -12.53 1.42 -0.43
N ASP A 99 -13.81 1.71 -0.20
CA ASP A 99 -14.87 0.73 -0.40
C ASP A 99 -15.45 0.77 -1.84
N ASP A 100 -16.42 -0.08 -2.10
CA ASP A 100 -17.11 -0.19 -3.40
C ASP A 100 -18.03 1.01 -3.74
N GLN A 101 -18.20 1.95 -2.80
CA GLN A 101 -18.91 3.21 -2.99
C GLN A 101 -17.97 4.40 -3.13
N ASP A 102 -16.67 4.14 -3.28
CA ASP A 102 -15.60 5.14 -3.31
C ASP A 102 -15.56 6.04 -2.06
N ARG A 103 -15.94 5.49 -0.88
CA ARG A 103 -15.72 6.17 0.38
C ARG A 103 -14.28 5.91 0.83
N ILE A 104 -13.61 6.95 1.26
CA ILE A 104 -12.20 6.94 1.60
C ILE A 104 -12.06 6.82 3.13
N TYR A 105 -11.48 5.73 3.59
CA TYR A 105 -11.21 5.42 4.99
C TYR A 105 -9.75 5.73 5.29
N VAL A 106 -9.53 6.69 6.17
CA VAL A 106 -8.19 7.13 6.56
C VAL A 106 -7.90 6.63 7.97
N PHE A 107 -6.86 5.79 8.08
CA PHE A 107 -6.40 5.24 9.36
C PHE A 107 -5.45 6.22 10.01
N ASN A 108 -5.86 6.75 11.16
CA ASN A 108 -5.24 7.88 11.82
C ASN A 108 -4.74 7.48 13.22
N ARG A 109 -3.59 7.97 13.61
CA ARG A 109 -3.02 7.78 14.95
C ARG A 109 -3.40 8.91 15.91
N GLY A 110 -4.49 9.60 15.63
CA GLY A 110 -5.05 10.68 16.42
C GLY A 110 -6.27 10.26 17.25
N PRO A 111 -6.97 11.24 17.83
CA PRO A 111 -8.15 10.99 18.68
C PRO A 111 -9.29 10.26 17.95
N GLN A 112 -9.40 10.46 16.64
CA GLN A 112 -10.32 9.70 15.79
C GLN A 112 -9.50 8.69 14.99
N THR A 113 -9.67 7.45 15.33
CA THR A 113 -8.84 6.34 14.82
C THR A 113 -9.09 6.05 13.35
N VAL A 114 -10.35 6.18 12.91
CA VAL A 114 -10.76 6.05 11.51
C VAL A 114 -11.57 7.28 11.12
N LEU A 115 -11.21 7.90 10.01
CA LEU A 115 -11.94 9.01 9.40
C LEU A 115 -12.45 8.55 8.02
N VAL A 116 -13.71 8.77 7.74
CA VAL A 116 -14.36 8.37 6.49
C VAL A 116 -14.79 9.62 5.73
N PHE A 117 -14.31 9.73 4.49
CA PHE A 117 -14.60 10.84 3.59
C PHE A 117 -15.32 10.35 2.34
N ASP A 118 -16.05 11.24 1.69
CA ASP A 118 -16.47 11.04 0.32
C ASP A 118 -15.36 11.47 -0.68
N LYS A 119 -15.61 11.25 -1.97
CA LYS A 119 -14.66 11.64 -3.05
C LYS A 119 -14.37 13.14 -3.11
N SER A 120 -15.28 13.99 -2.64
CA SER A 120 -15.08 15.44 -2.60
C SER A 120 -14.17 15.88 -1.46
N GLY A 121 -13.97 15.00 -0.46
CA GLY A 121 -13.20 15.28 0.76
C GLY A 121 -14.05 15.74 1.93
N GLU A 122 -15.37 15.66 1.84
CA GLU A 122 -16.28 15.90 2.94
C GLU A 122 -16.21 14.76 3.96
N LEU A 123 -16.07 15.10 5.24
CA LEU A 123 -16.05 14.12 6.34
C LEU A 123 -17.45 13.55 6.57
N ILE A 124 -17.63 12.26 6.28
CA ILE A 124 -18.88 11.54 6.53
C ILE A 124 -18.96 11.11 7.99
N ARG A 125 -17.84 10.61 8.54
CA ARG A 125 -17.79 9.99 9.88
C ARG A 125 -16.37 9.92 10.41
N GLY A 126 -16.25 9.94 11.75
CA GLY A 126 -15.06 9.55 12.49
C GLY A 126 -15.43 8.64 13.64
N GLY A 127 -14.51 7.76 14.07
CA GLY A 127 -14.72 6.82 15.18
C GLY A 127 -13.62 5.76 15.27
N GLY A 128 -13.96 4.66 15.95
CA GLY A 128 -13.09 3.51 16.13
C GLY A 128 -12.27 3.52 17.42
N GLU A 129 -12.27 4.62 18.16
CA GLU A 129 -11.58 4.74 19.45
C GLU A 129 -12.43 4.23 20.63
N MET A 130 -13.74 4.41 20.57
CA MET A 130 -14.69 4.06 21.64
C MET A 130 -15.88 3.30 21.07
N ASP A 131 -16.45 2.41 21.89
CA ASP A 131 -17.74 1.79 21.58
C ASP A 131 -18.92 2.72 21.93
N ALA A 132 -20.14 2.27 21.62
CA ALA A 132 -21.36 3.02 21.92
C ALA A 132 -21.61 3.23 23.44
N GLN A 133 -20.87 2.52 24.31
CA GLN A 133 -20.90 2.66 25.77
C GLN A 133 -19.71 3.47 26.31
N GLY A 134 -18.87 4.03 25.43
CA GLY A 134 -17.68 4.81 25.79
C GLY A 134 -16.51 3.96 26.29
N GLN A 135 -16.46 2.66 25.97
CA GLN A 135 -15.33 1.81 26.30
C GLN A 135 -14.30 1.84 25.15
N PRO A 136 -12.99 1.85 25.44
CA PRO A 136 -11.97 1.84 24.43
C PRO A 136 -12.05 0.62 23.51
N ILE A 137 -12.08 0.85 22.19
CA ILE A 137 -12.04 -0.19 21.15
C ILE A 137 -10.61 -0.36 20.62
N ALA A 138 -10.14 0.65 19.91
CA ALA A 138 -8.82 0.70 19.34
C ALA A 138 -8.06 1.87 19.96
N GLY A 139 -6.89 1.64 20.46
CA GLY A 139 -6.10 2.65 21.16
C GLY A 139 -4.60 2.45 21.01
N GLY A 140 -4.20 1.42 20.22
CA GLY A 140 -2.82 1.18 19.90
C GLY A 140 -2.35 1.99 18.69
N TRP A 141 -1.10 1.83 18.34
CA TRP A 141 -0.56 2.37 17.10
C TRP A 141 -1.20 1.68 15.91
N LEU A 142 -2.20 2.34 15.30
CA LEU A 142 -2.71 1.89 14.02
C LEU A 142 -1.60 1.94 12.99
N HIS A 143 -1.36 0.80 12.36
CA HIS A 143 -0.39 0.71 11.29
C HIS A 143 -1.03 0.83 9.91
N SER A 144 -2.16 0.17 9.74
CA SER A 144 -2.94 0.15 8.49
C SER A 144 -4.37 -0.32 8.77
N GLY A 145 -5.15 -0.47 7.74
CA GLY A 145 -6.46 -1.10 7.79
C GLY A 145 -7.01 -1.36 6.40
N GLU A 146 -8.19 -1.97 6.37
CA GLU A 146 -8.90 -2.36 5.15
C GLU A 146 -10.41 -2.25 5.37
N VAL A 147 -11.18 -2.18 4.29
CA VAL A 147 -12.64 -2.28 4.31
C VAL A 147 -13.07 -3.54 3.57
N ASP A 148 -13.86 -4.41 4.21
CA ASP A 148 -14.35 -5.60 3.54
C ASP A 148 -15.56 -5.32 2.64
N TRP A 149 -15.99 -6.33 1.90
CA TRP A 149 -17.10 -6.24 0.94
C TRP A 149 -18.48 -6.01 1.59
N GLU A 150 -18.57 -6.15 2.91
CA GLU A 150 -19.76 -5.86 3.71
C GLU A 150 -19.72 -4.45 4.31
N GLY A 151 -18.63 -3.70 4.10
CA GLY A 151 -18.39 -2.37 4.64
C GLY A 151 -17.89 -2.37 6.08
N ASN A 152 -17.48 -3.52 6.64
CA ASN A 152 -16.83 -3.55 7.94
C ASN A 152 -15.38 -3.10 7.80
N VAL A 153 -14.88 -2.48 8.85
CA VAL A 153 -13.55 -1.87 8.86
C VAL A 153 -12.57 -2.69 9.67
N TRP A 154 -11.51 -3.14 9.05
CA TRP A 154 -10.43 -3.84 9.70
C TRP A 154 -9.33 -2.86 10.08
N VAL A 155 -8.85 -2.91 11.33
CA VAL A 155 -7.75 -2.06 11.82
C VAL A 155 -6.63 -2.92 12.36
N VAL A 156 -5.40 -2.60 11.94
CA VAL A 156 -4.18 -3.31 12.36
C VAL A 156 -3.51 -2.52 13.48
N GLU A 157 -3.58 -3.03 14.70
CA GLU A 157 -2.89 -2.48 15.86
C GLU A 157 -1.53 -3.16 16.05
N ARG A 158 -0.52 -2.61 15.41
CA ARG A 158 0.83 -3.19 15.36
C ARG A 158 1.40 -3.54 16.73
N ASP A 159 1.42 -2.57 17.65
CA ASP A 159 2.08 -2.74 18.95
C ASP A 159 1.20 -3.48 19.98
N ASN A 160 -0.10 -3.61 19.69
CA ASN A 160 -1.02 -4.48 20.44
C ASN A 160 -1.07 -5.92 19.92
N HIS A 161 -0.30 -6.24 18.85
CA HIS A 161 -0.21 -7.59 18.28
C HIS A 161 -1.56 -8.18 17.86
N ARG A 162 -2.51 -7.32 17.42
CA ARG A 162 -3.86 -7.75 17.06
C ARG A 162 -4.42 -7.00 15.85
N ILE A 163 -5.51 -7.56 15.33
CA ILE A 163 -6.32 -6.95 14.27
C ILE A 163 -7.76 -6.99 14.72
N LEU A 164 -8.49 -5.89 14.54
CA LEU A 164 -9.91 -5.80 14.92
C LEU A 164 -10.76 -5.60 13.68
N LYS A 165 -11.90 -6.29 13.61
CA LYS A 165 -13.01 -6.02 12.69
C LYS A 165 -14.02 -5.12 13.39
N LEU A 166 -14.27 -3.93 12.87
CA LEU A 166 -15.27 -3.00 13.37
C LEU A 166 -16.49 -3.03 12.45
N ASN A 167 -17.67 -2.78 13.03
CA ASN A 167 -18.86 -2.56 12.22
C ASN A 167 -18.75 -1.27 11.39
N PRO A 168 -19.61 -1.06 10.35
CA PRO A 168 -19.56 0.14 9.51
C PRO A 168 -19.78 1.46 10.27
N MET A 169 -20.39 1.41 11.47
CA MET A 169 -20.59 2.58 12.32
C MET A 169 -19.35 2.94 13.16
N LEU A 170 -18.32 2.09 13.18
CA LEU A 170 -17.06 2.25 13.90
C LEU A 170 -17.22 2.29 15.44
N ASP A 171 -18.32 1.75 15.96
CA ASP A 171 -18.67 1.80 17.38
C ASP A 171 -18.78 0.43 18.05
N ARG A 172 -18.41 -0.64 17.32
CA ARG A 172 -18.46 -2.02 17.85
C ARG A 172 -17.42 -2.92 17.19
N VAL A 173 -16.71 -3.69 18.01
CA VAL A 173 -15.86 -4.79 17.55
C VAL A 173 -16.72 -6.01 17.21
N LEU A 174 -16.56 -6.51 15.99
CA LEU A 174 -17.23 -7.73 15.51
C LEU A 174 -16.34 -8.95 15.65
N MET A 175 -15.00 -8.78 15.50
CA MET A 175 -14.02 -9.85 15.56
C MET A 175 -12.66 -9.30 16.01
N GLN A 176 -11.88 -10.14 16.67
CA GLN A 176 -10.48 -9.90 16.96
C GLN A 176 -9.64 -11.09 16.52
N LEU A 177 -8.55 -10.83 15.80
CA LEU A 177 -7.47 -11.76 15.52
C LEU A 177 -6.25 -11.37 16.35
N GLY A 178 -5.54 -12.36 16.89
CA GLY A 178 -4.44 -12.12 17.83
C GLY A 178 -4.94 -11.87 19.26
N THR A 179 -4.00 -11.82 20.20
CA THR A 179 -4.26 -11.56 21.62
C THR A 179 -3.64 -10.24 22.03
N THR A 180 -4.43 -9.32 22.58
CA THR A 180 -3.99 -7.96 22.93
C THR A 180 -2.73 -7.99 23.80
N GLY A 181 -1.65 -7.37 23.32
CA GLY A 181 -0.38 -7.25 24.01
C GLY A 181 0.46 -8.53 24.07
N VAL A 182 -0.01 -9.63 23.44
CA VAL A 182 0.71 -10.92 23.45
C VAL A 182 1.32 -11.18 22.08
N SER A 183 2.64 -11.09 22.01
CA SER A 183 3.40 -11.42 20.81
C SER A 183 3.57 -12.93 20.65
N GLY A 184 3.44 -13.44 19.43
CA GLY A 184 3.68 -14.85 19.11
C GLY A 184 3.69 -15.12 17.61
N ASN A 185 3.94 -16.38 17.26
CA ASN A 185 4.07 -16.82 15.85
C ASN A 185 3.22 -18.05 15.51
N ASP A 186 2.36 -18.47 16.43
CA ASP A 186 1.39 -19.54 16.17
C ASP A 186 0.16 -19.03 15.41
N ALA A 187 -0.83 -19.90 15.23
CA ALA A 187 -2.07 -19.59 14.51
C ALA A 187 -2.96 -18.52 15.17
N GLY A 188 -2.80 -18.29 16.47
CA GLY A 188 -3.61 -17.35 17.26
C GLY A 188 -2.92 -16.08 17.67
N HIS A 189 -1.64 -15.90 17.32
CA HIS A 189 -0.86 -14.75 17.74
C HIS A 189 -0.08 -14.13 16.58
N PHE A 190 0.19 -12.83 16.68
CA PHE A 190 1.05 -12.06 15.77
C PHE A 190 2.24 -11.45 16.52
N SER A 191 3.25 -11.06 15.77
CA SER A 191 4.33 -10.25 16.30
C SER A 191 4.46 -8.95 15.52
N ARG A 192 3.72 -7.92 15.93
CA ARG A 192 3.67 -6.62 15.26
C ARG A 192 3.19 -6.73 13.81
N PRO A 193 1.93 -7.13 13.57
CA PRO A 193 1.36 -7.22 12.22
C PRO A 193 1.40 -5.87 11.54
N SER A 194 1.56 -5.87 10.21
CA SER A 194 1.76 -4.67 9.42
C SER A 194 0.57 -4.34 8.51
N GLY A 195 -0.16 -5.35 8.01
CA GLY A 195 -1.25 -5.14 7.06
C GLY A 195 -2.29 -6.23 7.07
N ILE A 196 -3.41 -5.93 6.44
CA ILE A 196 -4.50 -6.87 6.17
C ILE A 196 -5.10 -6.56 4.80
N SER A 197 -5.49 -7.61 4.07
CA SER A 197 -6.32 -7.52 2.86
C SER A 197 -7.43 -8.56 2.92
N VAL A 198 -8.54 -8.28 2.23
CA VAL A 198 -9.73 -9.15 2.25
C VAL A 198 -10.07 -9.56 0.82
N LEU A 199 -10.04 -10.89 0.55
CA LEU A 199 -10.44 -11.47 -0.71
C LEU A 199 -11.96 -11.35 -0.92
N ARG A 200 -12.42 -11.52 -2.16
CA ARG A 200 -13.88 -11.56 -2.46
C ARG A 200 -14.62 -12.66 -1.72
N SER A 201 -13.93 -13.76 -1.44
CA SER A 201 -14.46 -14.87 -0.63
C SER A 201 -14.63 -14.55 0.86
N GLY A 202 -14.16 -13.38 1.31
CA GLY A 202 -14.08 -13.00 2.72
C GLY A 202 -12.87 -13.56 3.45
N ARG A 203 -12.00 -14.38 2.79
CA ARG A 203 -10.75 -14.82 3.40
C ARG A 203 -9.83 -13.63 3.65
N LEU A 204 -9.04 -13.71 4.71
CA LEU A 204 -8.20 -12.64 5.20
C LEU A 204 -6.73 -12.96 4.97
N ILE A 205 -5.98 -12.00 4.49
CA ILE A 205 -4.54 -12.07 4.32
C ILE A 205 -3.90 -11.08 5.28
N VAL A 206 -3.09 -11.58 6.21
CA VAL A 206 -2.40 -10.75 7.21
C VAL A 206 -0.90 -10.78 6.94
N THR A 207 -0.30 -9.62 6.74
CA THR A 207 1.16 -9.47 6.75
C THR A 207 1.63 -9.29 8.19
N ASP A 208 2.35 -10.27 8.73
CA ASP A 208 2.91 -10.26 10.09
C ASP A 208 4.42 -10.03 10.00
N GLY A 209 4.80 -8.81 9.55
CA GLY A 209 6.13 -8.54 9.02
C GLY A 209 7.13 -7.98 10.02
N TYR A 210 6.73 -7.18 11.02
CA TYR A 210 7.68 -6.51 11.89
C TYR A 210 8.39 -7.43 12.89
N GLY A 211 7.80 -8.59 13.20
CA GLY A 211 8.37 -9.54 14.14
C GLY A 211 8.49 -10.97 13.63
N ASN A 212 7.70 -11.38 12.62
CA ASN A 212 7.60 -12.79 12.21
C ASN A 212 7.97 -13.08 10.74
N ASN A 213 8.13 -12.10 9.88
CA ASN A 213 8.46 -12.27 8.45
C ASN A 213 7.56 -13.29 7.73
N ARG A 214 6.24 -13.29 7.97
CA ARG A 214 5.26 -14.22 7.40
C ARG A 214 4.01 -13.53 6.87
N VAL A 215 3.30 -14.23 6.02
CA VAL A 215 1.93 -13.90 5.58
C VAL A 215 1.00 -15.03 6.02
N VAL A 216 -0.12 -14.69 6.64
CA VAL A 216 -1.06 -15.65 7.21
C VAL A 216 -2.42 -15.48 6.56
N MET A 217 -3.04 -16.61 6.21
CA MET A 217 -4.41 -16.65 5.68
C MET A 217 -5.37 -17.20 6.73
N TYR A 218 -6.49 -16.49 6.91
CA TYR A 218 -7.61 -16.92 7.73
C TYR A 218 -8.88 -17.02 6.88
N ALA A 219 -9.83 -17.84 7.33
CA ALA A 219 -11.19 -17.83 6.81
C ALA A 219 -11.94 -16.58 7.27
N SER A 220 -13.10 -16.31 6.69
CA SER A 220 -13.93 -15.15 7.00
C SER A 220 -14.43 -15.13 8.46
N ASP A 221 -14.48 -16.30 9.13
CA ASP A 221 -14.81 -16.44 10.54
C ASP A 221 -13.61 -16.30 11.49
N GLY A 222 -12.41 -16.02 10.95
CA GLY A 222 -11.17 -15.87 11.71
C GLY A 222 -10.44 -17.18 12.00
N SER A 223 -10.90 -18.32 11.51
CA SER A 223 -10.19 -19.60 11.65
C SER A 223 -8.94 -19.63 10.76
N PHE A 224 -7.82 -20.11 11.31
CA PHE A 224 -6.57 -20.24 10.60
C PHE A 224 -6.68 -21.23 9.44
N ILE A 225 -6.17 -20.86 8.26
CA ILE A 225 -6.08 -21.73 7.08
C ILE A 225 -4.64 -22.19 6.87
N LYS A 226 -3.73 -21.25 6.62
CA LYS A 226 -2.32 -21.54 6.36
C LYS A 226 -1.45 -20.28 6.50
N GLN A 227 -0.15 -20.47 6.45
CA GLN A 227 0.80 -19.37 6.35
C GLN A 227 1.90 -19.71 5.36
N VAL A 228 2.59 -18.68 4.86
CA VAL A 228 3.84 -18.74 4.09
C VAL A 228 4.85 -17.79 4.71
N GLY A 229 6.12 -18.07 4.47
CA GLY A 229 7.23 -17.35 5.10
C GLY A 229 7.88 -18.15 6.20
N MET A 230 9.02 -17.69 6.69
CA MET A 230 9.79 -18.39 7.74
C MET A 230 9.15 -18.00 9.09
N GLY A 231 8.34 -18.87 9.62
CA GLY A 231 7.41 -18.60 10.72
C GLY A 231 7.84 -19.08 12.08
N ASN A 232 9.14 -19.29 12.34
CA ASN A 232 9.61 -19.71 13.66
C ASN A 232 9.87 -18.55 14.63
N GLY A 233 9.59 -17.31 14.17
CA GLY A 233 9.57 -16.13 15.01
C GLY A 233 10.94 -15.69 15.53
N GLY A 234 11.66 -14.97 14.70
CA GLY A 234 12.89 -14.35 15.11
C GLY A 234 13.46 -13.40 14.04
N PRO A 235 14.35 -12.50 14.39
CA PRO A 235 14.98 -11.61 13.42
C PRO A 235 15.82 -12.36 12.37
N ASP A 236 16.12 -13.63 12.59
CA ASP A 236 16.91 -14.47 11.69
C ASP A 236 16.06 -15.29 10.70
N ASP A 237 14.73 -15.25 10.80
CA ASP A 237 13.78 -15.94 9.90
C ASP A 237 13.51 -15.16 8.60
N ARG A 238 14.53 -14.51 8.08
CA ARG A 238 14.50 -13.74 6.85
C ARG A 238 14.88 -14.61 5.68
N GLY A 239 14.17 -14.47 4.57
CA GLY A 239 14.52 -15.19 3.36
C GLY A 239 14.33 -14.37 2.11
N THR A 240 14.93 -14.82 1.02
CA THR A 240 14.87 -14.18 -0.30
C THR A 240 14.30 -15.10 -1.38
N GLY A 241 13.99 -16.35 -1.03
CA GLY A 241 13.37 -17.31 -1.93
C GLY A 241 11.87 -17.07 -2.15
N PRO A 242 11.25 -17.78 -3.10
CA PRO A 242 9.80 -17.75 -3.31
C PRO A 242 9.03 -18.12 -2.03
N GLY A 243 8.13 -17.24 -1.61
CA GLY A 243 7.35 -17.41 -0.37
C GLY A 243 8.12 -17.14 0.92
N GLU A 244 9.40 -16.77 0.84
CA GLU A 244 10.17 -16.26 1.97
C GLU A 244 10.12 -14.75 1.99
N PHE A 245 10.27 -14.12 3.17
CA PHE A 245 10.12 -12.67 3.32
C PHE A 245 11.21 -12.06 4.21
N HIS A 246 11.45 -10.76 3.96
CA HIS A 246 12.11 -9.89 4.88
C HIS A 246 11.24 -8.64 5.08
N LEU A 247 10.42 -8.69 6.12
CA LEU A 247 9.43 -7.70 6.49
C LEU A 247 8.33 -7.55 5.41
N PRO A 248 7.42 -8.55 5.23
CA PRO A 248 6.21 -8.35 4.43
C PRO A 248 5.38 -7.22 5.08
N HIS A 249 5.27 -6.08 4.35
CA HIS A 249 4.79 -4.85 4.97
C HIS A 249 3.31 -4.60 4.73
N GLN A 250 2.87 -4.74 3.49
CA GLN A 250 1.48 -4.58 3.08
C GLN A 250 1.13 -5.60 2.00
N SER A 251 -0.15 -5.78 1.77
CA SER A 251 -0.68 -6.56 0.65
C SER A 251 -1.83 -5.84 -0.02
N ALA A 252 -2.08 -6.17 -1.28
CA ALA A 252 -3.29 -5.80 -2.00
C ALA A 252 -3.81 -7.01 -2.77
N VAL A 253 -5.08 -6.98 -3.14
CA VAL A 253 -5.76 -8.04 -3.89
C VAL A 253 -6.35 -7.44 -5.16
N ASP A 254 -6.11 -8.07 -6.31
CA ASP A 254 -6.72 -7.66 -7.56
C ASP A 254 -8.15 -8.22 -7.75
N ALA A 255 -8.80 -7.87 -8.85
CA ALA A 255 -10.15 -8.34 -9.17
C ALA A 255 -10.26 -9.85 -9.37
N SER A 256 -9.15 -10.54 -9.58
CA SER A 256 -9.06 -12.00 -9.75
C SER A 256 -8.64 -12.73 -8.48
N ASP A 257 -8.62 -12.04 -7.33
CA ASP A 257 -8.14 -12.54 -6.03
C ASP A 257 -6.65 -12.95 -6.04
N ASN A 258 -5.82 -12.44 -6.97
CA ASN A 258 -4.38 -12.54 -6.83
C ASN A 258 -3.91 -11.62 -5.70
N ILE A 259 -3.00 -12.15 -4.88
CA ILE A 259 -2.49 -11.48 -3.67
C ILE A 259 -1.09 -10.94 -3.98
N PHE A 260 -0.92 -9.63 -3.91
CA PHE A 260 0.35 -8.94 -4.10
C PHE A 260 0.90 -8.54 -2.74
N VAL A 261 2.06 -9.06 -2.36
CA VAL A 261 2.69 -8.80 -1.06
C VAL A 261 3.93 -7.96 -1.25
N VAL A 262 3.97 -6.83 -0.56
CA VAL A 262 5.17 -5.98 -0.47
C VAL A 262 6.19 -6.62 0.45
N ASP A 263 7.23 -7.22 -0.11
CA ASP A 263 8.39 -7.76 0.60
C ASP A 263 9.45 -6.66 0.75
N ARG A 264 9.21 -5.76 1.71
CA ARG A 264 9.79 -4.43 1.82
C ARG A 264 11.32 -4.40 1.81
N GLU A 265 11.96 -5.15 2.68
CA GLU A 265 13.42 -5.11 2.82
C GLU A 265 14.13 -5.88 1.68
N ASN A 266 13.40 -6.79 1.00
CA ASN A 266 13.85 -7.43 -0.23
C ASN A 266 13.57 -6.57 -1.48
N LYS A 267 12.85 -5.44 -1.34
CA LYS A 267 12.53 -4.47 -2.40
C LYS A 267 11.80 -5.11 -3.60
N ARG A 268 10.93 -6.06 -3.33
CA ARG A 268 10.17 -6.80 -4.34
C ARG A 268 8.69 -6.89 -3.99
N ILE A 269 7.88 -7.25 -4.98
CA ILE A 269 6.50 -7.68 -4.82
C ILE A 269 6.46 -9.16 -5.14
N GLN A 270 5.91 -9.96 -4.22
CA GLN A 270 5.59 -11.36 -4.49
C GLN A 270 4.10 -11.52 -4.76
N VAL A 271 3.75 -12.30 -5.77
CA VAL A 271 2.37 -12.56 -6.17
C VAL A 271 2.00 -14.00 -5.85
N PHE A 272 0.84 -14.15 -5.22
CA PHE A 272 0.25 -15.43 -4.85
C PHE A 272 -1.15 -15.56 -5.45
N ASP A 273 -1.59 -16.80 -5.65
CA ASP A 273 -2.98 -17.06 -6.01
C ASP A 273 -3.93 -16.90 -4.79
N GLU A 274 -5.23 -17.05 -5.02
CA GLU A 274 -6.27 -16.97 -3.99
C GLU A 274 -6.12 -17.99 -2.84
N ASN A 275 -5.27 -19.01 -3.01
CA ASN A 275 -4.97 -20.04 -2.02
C ASN A 275 -3.62 -19.79 -1.33
N LEU A 276 -3.06 -18.58 -1.48
CA LEU A 276 -1.74 -18.19 -0.97
C LEU A 276 -0.64 -19.16 -1.47
N THR A 277 -0.70 -19.56 -2.75
CA THR A 277 0.35 -20.31 -3.43
C THR A 277 1.18 -19.35 -4.28
N TYR A 278 2.49 -19.39 -4.14
CA TYR A 278 3.39 -18.52 -4.90
C TYR A 278 3.21 -18.69 -6.41
N VAL A 279 3.09 -17.58 -7.12
CA VAL A 279 2.97 -17.55 -8.59
C VAL A 279 4.22 -16.97 -9.22
N ARG A 280 4.63 -15.78 -8.81
CA ARG A 280 5.77 -15.03 -9.34
C ARG A 280 6.18 -13.90 -8.43
N GLU A 281 7.25 -13.24 -8.79
CA GLU A 281 7.69 -11.99 -8.17
C GLU A 281 8.23 -11.02 -9.21
N PHE A 282 8.31 -9.76 -8.84
CA PHE A 282 8.98 -8.75 -9.62
C PHE A 282 9.59 -7.67 -8.72
N SER A 283 10.65 -7.05 -9.21
CA SER A 283 11.35 -5.96 -8.56
C SER A 283 11.77 -4.90 -9.58
N ASN A 284 12.13 -3.73 -9.12
CA ASN A 284 12.66 -2.67 -9.97
C ASN A 284 13.71 -1.89 -9.18
N ASP A 285 14.88 -1.64 -9.79
CA ASP A 285 15.98 -0.91 -9.15
C ASP A 285 15.62 0.54 -8.79
N GLY A 286 14.56 1.08 -9.39
CA GLY A 286 14.08 2.44 -9.18
C GLY A 286 13.19 2.64 -7.96
N TRP A 287 12.88 1.60 -7.17
CA TRP A 287 11.95 1.71 -6.05
C TRP A 287 12.43 1.08 -4.73
N ASN A 288 11.76 1.50 -3.65
CA ASN A 288 11.77 0.82 -2.36
C ASN A 288 10.31 0.77 -1.85
N PRO A 289 9.55 -0.29 -2.19
CA PRO A 289 8.11 -0.33 -1.99
C PRO A 289 7.79 -0.48 -0.50
N TRP A 290 6.86 0.35 -0.01
CA TRP A 290 6.31 0.26 1.34
C TRP A 290 4.85 -0.12 1.34
N ASP A 291 4.11 0.30 0.32
CA ASP A 291 2.71 -0.06 0.11
C ASP A 291 2.44 -0.32 -1.36
N ILE A 292 1.38 -1.05 -1.63
CA ILE A 292 0.83 -1.28 -2.96
C ILE A 292 -0.68 -1.07 -2.91
N ALA A 293 -1.20 -0.22 -3.81
CA ALA A 293 -2.63 -0.06 -4.01
C ALA A 293 -3.03 -0.61 -5.37
N ILE A 294 -4.12 -1.37 -5.41
CA ILE A 294 -4.74 -1.92 -6.61
C ILE A 294 -6.22 -1.57 -6.57
N SER A 295 -6.81 -1.18 -7.71
CA SER A 295 -8.24 -0.91 -7.76
C SER A 295 -9.05 -2.18 -7.52
N ARG A 296 -9.95 -2.15 -6.55
CA ARG A 296 -10.83 -3.28 -6.22
C ARG A 296 -11.94 -3.50 -7.27
N LEU A 297 -12.25 -2.47 -8.06
CA LEU A 297 -13.39 -2.45 -8.97
C LEU A 297 -12.98 -2.57 -10.44
N GLY A 298 -11.70 -2.48 -10.75
CA GLY A 298 -11.14 -2.60 -12.09
C GLY A 298 -10.03 -3.63 -12.15
N ASP A 299 -9.93 -4.32 -13.28
CA ASP A 299 -8.76 -5.14 -13.63
C ASP A 299 -8.05 -4.45 -14.78
N ASP A 300 -7.41 -3.33 -14.47
CA ASP A 300 -6.69 -2.53 -15.46
C ASP A 300 -5.24 -3.02 -15.65
N GLY A 301 -4.83 -4.06 -14.92
CA GLY A 301 -3.45 -4.57 -14.93
C GLY A 301 -2.42 -3.61 -14.32
N PHE A 302 -2.89 -2.61 -13.55
CA PHE A 302 -2.03 -1.59 -12.95
C PHE A 302 -2.13 -1.57 -11.43
N GLY A 303 -1.02 -1.23 -10.79
CA GLY A 303 -0.94 -0.94 -9.37
C GLY A 303 -0.15 0.34 -9.10
N TYR A 304 -0.16 0.76 -7.84
CA TYR A 304 0.53 1.96 -7.38
C TYR A 304 1.41 1.60 -6.20
N ILE A 305 2.66 2.05 -6.24
CA ILE A 305 3.66 1.77 -5.21
C ILE A 305 3.99 3.06 -4.46
N ALA A 306 3.92 3.02 -3.12
CA ALA A 306 4.55 4.02 -2.27
C ALA A 306 6.06 3.74 -2.21
N ASP A 307 6.87 4.56 -2.88
CA ASP A 307 8.33 4.48 -2.84
C ASP A 307 8.89 5.39 -1.75
N HIS A 308 9.20 4.82 -0.61
CA HIS A 308 9.73 5.57 0.52
C HIS A 308 11.14 6.13 0.29
N ALA A 309 11.99 5.45 -0.48
CA ALA A 309 13.36 5.94 -0.71
C ALA A 309 13.36 7.22 -1.55
N GLY A 310 12.44 7.33 -2.49
CA GLY A 310 12.28 8.48 -3.36
C GLY A 310 11.25 9.51 -2.90
N GLU A 311 10.47 9.20 -1.84
CA GLU A 311 9.31 9.98 -1.38
C GLU A 311 8.39 10.33 -2.56
N ARG A 312 7.94 9.28 -3.26
CA ARG A 312 7.14 9.40 -4.49
C ARG A 312 6.21 8.21 -4.67
N VAL A 313 5.33 8.34 -5.63
CA VAL A 313 4.41 7.27 -6.04
C VAL A 313 4.77 6.83 -7.45
N HIS A 314 4.75 5.53 -7.69
CA HIS A 314 4.86 4.92 -9.01
C HIS A 314 3.55 4.24 -9.39
N LYS A 315 3.06 4.49 -10.61
CA LYS A 315 2.13 3.59 -11.29
C LYS A 315 2.95 2.51 -11.97
N ILE A 316 2.56 1.26 -11.79
CA ILE A 316 3.28 0.11 -12.32
C ILE A 316 2.37 -0.83 -13.11
N SER A 317 2.93 -1.59 -14.03
CA SER A 317 2.31 -2.79 -14.57
C SER A 317 2.31 -3.89 -13.51
N LEU A 318 1.17 -4.52 -13.27
CA LEU A 318 1.07 -5.68 -12.37
C LEU A 318 1.63 -6.96 -12.99
N GLU A 319 1.91 -6.97 -14.30
CA GLU A 319 2.50 -8.12 -14.98
C GLU A 319 3.97 -8.30 -14.60
N ASP A 320 4.76 -7.23 -14.63
CA ASP A 320 6.22 -7.30 -14.55
C ASP A 320 6.88 -6.22 -13.65
N GLY A 321 6.09 -5.32 -13.07
CA GLY A 321 6.59 -4.22 -12.24
C GLY A 321 7.20 -3.04 -13.03
N THR A 322 7.00 -2.98 -14.35
CA THR A 322 7.44 -1.86 -15.17
C THR A 322 6.81 -0.55 -14.67
N ILE A 323 7.63 0.46 -14.40
CA ILE A 323 7.16 1.79 -14.00
C ILE A 323 6.57 2.52 -15.20
N LEU A 324 5.30 2.89 -15.11
CA LEU A 324 4.52 3.54 -16.16
C LEU A 324 4.43 5.05 -15.95
N ALA A 325 4.35 5.48 -14.69
CA ALA A 325 4.33 6.89 -14.29
C ALA A 325 4.97 7.07 -12.92
N THR A 326 5.47 8.27 -12.65
CA THR A 326 6.06 8.63 -11.35
C THR A 326 5.71 10.07 -11.02
N TRP A 327 5.29 10.32 -9.76
CA TRP A 327 5.09 11.67 -9.25
C TRP A 327 5.42 11.75 -7.76
N GLY A 328 5.53 12.97 -7.27
CA GLY A 328 5.98 13.25 -5.91
C GLY A 328 7.49 13.46 -5.82
N THR A 329 7.89 14.22 -4.82
CA THR A 329 9.29 14.51 -4.49
C THR A 329 9.42 14.69 -2.97
N PRO A 330 10.62 14.52 -2.39
CA PRO A 330 10.82 14.76 -0.97
C PRO A 330 10.50 16.20 -0.55
N GLY A 331 9.62 16.37 0.43
CA GLY A 331 9.27 17.68 0.97
C GLY A 331 7.92 17.71 1.69
N ARG A 332 7.42 18.93 1.94
CA ARG A 332 6.14 19.18 2.62
C ARG A 332 5.21 20.12 1.87
N GLY A 333 5.63 20.58 0.69
CA GLY A 333 4.79 21.34 -0.21
C GLY A 333 3.69 20.48 -0.85
N PRO A 334 2.75 21.09 -1.56
CA PRO A 334 1.76 20.37 -2.36
C PRO A 334 2.45 19.46 -3.39
N GLY A 335 2.06 18.17 -3.42
CA GLY A 335 2.69 17.17 -4.31
C GLY A 335 4.04 16.64 -3.84
N GLU A 336 4.58 17.12 -2.72
CA GLU A 336 5.77 16.55 -2.07
C GLU A 336 5.35 15.57 -0.96
N PHE A 337 6.26 14.68 -0.55
CA PHE A 337 6.05 13.75 0.56
C PHE A 337 7.19 13.80 1.57
N ASP A 338 6.86 13.72 2.86
CA ASP A 338 7.82 13.57 3.94
C ASP A 338 7.91 12.12 4.46
N TRP A 339 6.89 11.33 4.22
CA TRP A 339 6.87 9.87 4.33
C TRP A 339 5.62 9.32 3.69
N VAL A 340 5.67 8.99 2.41
CA VAL A 340 4.58 8.25 1.76
C VAL A 340 4.55 6.83 2.33
N HIS A 341 3.41 6.43 2.95
CA HIS A 341 3.33 5.19 3.71
C HIS A 341 2.15 4.30 3.27
N GLY A 342 0.94 4.83 3.22
CA GLY A 342 -0.25 4.10 2.84
C GLY A 342 -0.94 4.72 1.62
N MET A 343 -1.55 3.90 0.77
CA MET A 343 -2.23 4.36 -0.43
C MET A 343 -3.51 3.60 -0.70
N ALA A 344 -4.40 4.25 -1.47
CA ALA A 344 -5.55 3.59 -2.07
C ALA A 344 -5.88 4.24 -3.42
N VAL A 345 -6.65 3.55 -4.26
CA VAL A 345 -7.09 4.04 -5.57
C VAL A 345 -8.58 3.83 -5.72
N ASP A 346 -9.30 4.88 -6.16
CA ASP A 346 -10.75 4.80 -6.38
C ASP A 346 -11.10 4.23 -7.77
N SER A 347 -12.41 4.04 -8.01
CA SER A 347 -12.93 3.47 -9.26
C SER A 347 -12.65 4.32 -10.51
N GLU A 348 -12.28 5.59 -10.34
CA GLU A 348 -11.94 6.52 -11.43
C GLU A 348 -10.42 6.65 -11.66
N GLY A 349 -9.62 5.91 -10.87
CA GLY A 349 -8.16 5.92 -10.93
C GLY A 349 -7.52 7.09 -10.18
N ALA A 350 -8.28 7.79 -9.32
CA ALA A 350 -7.67 8.77 -8.43
C ALA A 350 -6.92 8.06 -7.29
N VAL A 351 -5.70 8.49 -7.02
CA VAL A 351 -4.79 7.92 -6.03
C VAL A 351 -4.77 8.79 -4.79
N TYR A 352 -4.96 8.18 -3.64
CA TYR A 352 -4.90 8.81 -2.33
C TYR A 352 -3.64 8.31 -1.62
N ALA A 353 -2.79 9.22 -1.19
CA ALA A 353 -1.51 8.89 -0.57
C ALA A 353 -1.40 9.50 0.83
N ALA A 354 -1.14 8.66 1.82
CA ALA A 354 -0.87 9.05 3.19
C ALA A 354 0.58 9.52 3.33
N ASP A 355 0.75 10.78 3.65
CA ASP A 355 2.03 11.39 4.02
C ASP A 355 2.12 11.44 5.55
N THR A 356 2.69 10.38 6.15
CA THR A 356 2.65 10.15 7.60
C THR A 356 3.28 11.28 8.40
N TYR A 357 4.46 11.75 8.00
CA TYR A 357 5.13 12.86 8.70
C TYR A 357 4.67 14.23 8.20
N GLY A 358 4.13 14.29 6.98
CA GLY A 358 3.40 15.45 6.49
C GLY A 358 2.05 15.63 7.17
N GLN A 359 1.56 14.58 7.87
CA GLN A 359 0.29 14.54 8.61
C GLN A 359 -0.90 14.93 7.73
N ARG A 360 -0.93 14.37 6.53
CA ARG A 360 -1.94 14.67 5.52
C ARG A 360 -2.18 13.47 4.62
N VAL A 361 -3.30 13.53 3.94
CA VAL A 361 -3.58 12.73 2.74
C VAL A 361 -3.57 13.66 1.54
N GLN A 362 -2.96 13.22 0.46
CA GLN A 362 -3.00 13.93 -0.82
C GLN A 362 -3.71 13.09 -1.86
N LYS A 363 -4.62 13.71 -2.61
CA LYS A 363 -5.35 13.09 -3.72
C LYS A 363 -4.75 13.54 -5.05
N PHE A 364 -4.50 12.57 -5.93
CA PHE A 364 -4.01 12.80 -7.28
C PHE A 364 -4.97 12.18 -8.30
N VAL A 365 -5.23 12.87 -9.38
CA VAL A 365 -6.08 12.39 -10.47
C VAL A 365 -5.28 12.26 -11.76
N PRO A 366 -5.59 11.27 -12.62
CA PRO A 366 -5.01 11.22 -13.96
C PRO A 366 -5.30 12.53 -14.70
N SER A 367 -4.26 13.15 -15.31
CA SER A 367 -4.46 14.40 -16.04
C SER A 367 -5.35 14.18 -17.27
N SER A 368 -6.14 15.19 -17.60
CA SER A 368 -7.08 15.13 -18.75
C SER A 368 -6.36 14.90 -20.09
N ALA A 369 -5.07 15.22 -20.18
CA ALA A 369 -4.27 14.98 -21.37
C ALA A 369 -3.94 13.48 -21.61
N SER A 370 -4.06 12.64 -20.58
CA SER A 370 -3.80 11.19 -20.67
C SER A 370 -5.06 10.35 -20.97
N ARG A 371 -6.25 10.92 -20.91
CA ARG A 371 -7.48 10.21 -21.28
C ARG A 371 -7.58 10.14 -22.81
N SER A 372 -7.11 9.05 -23.42
CA SER A 372 -7.38 8.74 -24.81
C SER A 372 -8.89 8.65 -25.03
N PRO A 373 -9.47 9.29 -26.09
CA PRO A 373 -10.87 9.14 -26.44
C PRO A 373 -11.07 7.78 -27.16
N GLY A 374 -11.12 6.69 -26.41
CA GLY A 374 -11.22 5.37 -27.02
C GLY A 374 -11.47 4.25 -26.03
N GLY A 375 -12.66 4.21 -25.46
CA GLY A 375 -13.09 3.09 -24.64
C GLY A 375 -14.54 3.26 -24.20
N ARG A 376 -15.46 3.09 -25.15
CA ARG A 376 -16.87 2.78 -24.85
C ARG A 376 -17.16 1.36 -25.27
#